data_b24c96be40eae0bde9e0f805bd48f991
#
_entry.id   b24c96be40eae0bde9e0f805bd48f991
#
_cell.length_a   1.000
_cell.length_b   1.000
_cell.length_c   1.000
_cell.angle_alpha   90.00
_cell.angle_beta   90.00
_cell.angle_gamma   90.00
#
_symmetry.space_group_name_H-M   'P 1'
#
loop_
_entity.id
_entity.type
_entity.pdbx_description
1 polymer ?
#
loop_
_entity_poly.entity_id
_entity_poly.type
_entity_poly.pdbx_seq_one_letter_code
_entity_poly.pdbx_strand_id
1 'polypeptide(L)'
;MNDEISWDCRHFDQLDSNELYCILQLRTEVFVLEQDCVYQDMDGMDQQAYHLSGTVDGQLRFYARLFPPGIKYPQASIGRVISSDAARGKGYGRALMNAAVENCMRLWPDKDIAISAQQHLEDFYQSV
;
A
#
# COMPACT_ATOMS: atom_id res chain seq x y z
N MET A 1 -21.28 -3.67 14.30
CA MET A 1 -20.70 -4.39 13.19
C MET A 1 -19.25 -4.06 12.99
N ASN A 2 -18.44 -5.04 12.93
CA ASN A 2 -17.00 -4.82 12.77
C ASN A 2 -16.64 -4.80 11.31
N ASP A 3 -16.11 -3.70 10.87
CA ASP A 3 -15.50 -3.64 9.55
C ASP A 3 -14.12 -4.25 9.68
N GLU A 4 -14.11 -5.56 9.79
CA GLU A 4 -12.85 -6.27 9.92
C GLU A 4 -12.09 -6.22 8.62
N ILE A 5 -10.83 -5.80 8.71
CA ILE A 5 -9.96 -5.72 7.53
C ILE A 5 -9.21 -7.02 7.38
N SER A 6 -9.33 -7.63 6.20
CA SER A 6 -8.57 -8.81 5.84
C SER A 6 -7.29 -8.36 5.14
N TRP A 7 -6.14 -8.64 5.75
CA TRP A 7 -4.86 -8.24 5.20
C TRP A 7 -4.21 -9.39 4.44
N ASP A 8 -3.63 -9.07 3.29
CA ASP A 8 -2.92 -10.03 2.46
C ASP A 8 -1.69 -9.37 1.88
N CYS A 9 -0.52 -10.00 2.03
CA CYS A 9 0.73 -9.44 1.53
C CYS A 9 1.44 -10.50 0.69
N ARG A 10 1.51 -10.27 -0.63
CA ARG A 10 2.09 -11.24 -1.54
C ARG A 10 2.99 -10.56 -2.55
N HIS A 11 4.02 -11.30 -2.98
CA HIS A 11 4.87 -10.85 -4.08
C HIS A 11 4.04 -10.79 -5.36
N PHE A 12 4.45 -9.93 -6.29
CA PHE A 12 3.76 -9.75 -7.57
C PHE A 12 3.46 -11.09 -8.25
N ASP A 13 4.43 -12.02 -8.23
CA ASP A 13 4.29 -13.30 -8.90
C ASP A 13 3.20 -14.20 -8.30
N GLN A 14 2.73 -13.88 -7.12
CA GLN A 14 1.69 -14.64 -6.43
C GLN A 14 0.29 -14.07 -6.63
N LEU A 15 0.19 -12.92 -7.28
CA LEU A 15 -1.11 -12.29 -7.54
C LEU A 15 -1.73 -12.89 -8.80
N ASP A 16 -3.05 -13.07 -8.78
CA ASP A 16 -3.74 -13.42 -10.03
C ASP A 16 -4.11 -12.13 -10.77
N SER A 17 -4.61 -12.30 -11.99
CA SER A 17 -4.88 -11.14 -12.83
C SER A 17 -6.01 -10.26 -12.28
N ASN A 18 -7.00 -10.84 -11.63
CA ASN A 18 -8.08 -10.06 -11.03
C ASN A 18 -7.60 -9.24 -9.84
N GLU A 19 -6.77 -9.85 -9.00
CA GLU A 19 -6.19 -9.13 -7.85
C GLU A 19 -5.34 -7.96 -8.32
N LEU A 20 -4.51 -8.19 -9.29
CA LEU A 20 -3.66 -7.13 -9.84
C LEU A 20 -4.51 -6.02 -10.46
N TYR A 21 -5.54 -6.39 -11.20
CA TYR A 21 -6.41 -5.40 -11.81
C TYR A 21 -7.06 -4.51 -10.76
N CYS A 22 -7.57 -5.09 -9.69
CA CYS A 22 -8.19 -4.32 -8.61
C CYS A 22 -7.21 -3.37 -7.94
N ILE A 23 -5.97 -3.82 -7.73
CA ILE A 23 -4.92 -2.98 -7.15
C ILE A 23 -4.63 -1.78 -8.05
N LEU A 24 -4.45 -2.02 -9.34
CA LEU A 24 -4.14 -0.94 -10.28
C LEU A 24 -5.31 0.03 -10.42
N GLN A 25 -6.53 -0.49 -10.37
CA GLN A 25 -7.73 0.34 -10.42
C GLN A 25 -7.78 1.29 -9.21
N LEU A 26 -7.57 0.76 -8.01
CA LEU A 26 -7.59 1.57 -6.79
C LEU A 26 -6.49 2.63 -6.83
N ARG A 27 -5.30 2.27 -7.28
CA ARG A 27 -4.18 3.22 -7.38
C ARG A 27 -4.51 4.34 -8.35
N THR A 28 -5.13 4.02 -9.49
CA THR A 28 -5.51 5.03 -10.46
C THR A 28 -6.58 5.97 -9.88
N GLU A 29 -7.57 5.42 -9.20
CA GLU A 29 -8.62 6.23 -8.59
C GLU A 29 -8.05 7.25 -7.61
N VAL A 30 -7.12 6.83 -6.77
CA VAL A 30 -6.60 7.70 -5.71
C VAL A 30 -5.52 8.64 -6.23
N PHE A 31 -4.52 8.10 -6.92
CA PHE A 31 -3.34 8.91 -7.26
C PHE A 31 -3.51 9.74 -8.52
N VAL A 32 -4.36 9.32 -9.44
CA VAL A 32 -4.54 10.03 -10.69
C VAL A 32 -5.85 10.82 -10.68
N LEU A 33 -6.97 10.16 -10.43
CA LEU A 33 -8.27 10.80 -10.56
C LEU A 33 -8.60 11.74 -9.40
N GLU A 34 -8.45 11.26 -8.16
CA GLU A 34 -8.80 12.08 -6.99
C GLU A 34 -7.84 13.24 -6.80
N GLN A 35 -6.57 13.03 -7.10
CA GLN A 35 -5.56 14.07 -6.93
C GLN A 35 -5.40 14.96 -8.15
N ASP A 36 -6.15 14.67 -9.20
CA ASP A 36 -6.10 15.43 -10.44
C ASP A 36 -4.65 15.60 -10.91
N CYS A 37 -3.90 14.52 -10.85
CA CYS A 37 -2.49 14.50 -11.21
C CYS A 37 -2.28 13.50 -12.35
N VAL A 38 -2.05 14.03 -13.55
CA VAL A 38 -1.89 13.19 -14.72
C VAL A 38 -0.45 12.68 -14.77
N TYR A 39 -0.28 11.42 -14.41
CA TYR A 39 1.03 10.77 -14.52
C TYR A 39 0.83 9.26 -14.66
N GLN A 40 1.88 8.58 -15.05
CA GLN A 40 1.80 7.13 -15.19
C GLN A 40 2.17 6.48 -13.86
N ASP A 41 1.15 5.96 -13.16
CA ASP A 41 1.34 5.33 -11.86
C ASP A 41 2.13 4.04 -11.94
N MET A 42 1.97 3.30 -13.04
CA MET A 42 2.74 2.06 -13.24
C MET A 42 4.14 2.42 -13.68
N ASP A 43 5.11 2.20 -12.80
CA ASP A 43 6.48 2.67 -12.98
C ASP A 43 7.46 1.55 -13.37
N GLY A 44 6.95 0.38 -13.70
CA GLY A 44 7.78 -0.75 -14.09
C GLY A 44 8.42 -1.49 -12.93
N MET A 45 8.07 -1.12 -11.70
CA MET A 45 8.69 -1.73 -10.51
C MET A 45 7.75 -2.63 -9.72
N ASP A 46 6.48 -2.70 -10.13
CA ASP A 46 5.50 -3.52 -9.40
C ASP A 46 5.89 -4.99 -9.38
N GLN A 47 6.58 -5.45 -10.42
CA GLN A 47 6.96 -6.85 -10.55
C GLN A 47 7.98 -7.28 -9.49
N GLN A 48 8.69 -6.32 -8.90
CA GLN A 48 9.69 -6.60 -7.87
C GLN A 48 9.16 -6.37 -6.47
N ALA A 49 7.91 -6.00 -6.35
CA ALA A 49 7.34 -5.54 -5.08
C ALA A 49 6.47 -6.61 -4.44
N TYR A 50 6.29 -6.48 -3.13
CA TYR A 50 5.22 -7.15 -2.40
C TYR A 50 4.04 -6.19 -2.33
N HIS A 51 2.86 -6.72 -2.47
CA HIS A 51 1.63 -5.94 -2.52
C HIS A 51 0.77 -6.28 -1.31
N LEU A 52 0.60 -5.29 -0.44
CA LEU A 52 -0.23 -5.42 0.75
C LEU A 52 -1.63 -4.92 0.42
N SER A 53 -2.60 -5.78 0.56
CA SER A 53 -4.00 -5.46 0.28
C SER A 53 -4.82 -5.61 1.54
N GLY A 54 -5.70 -4.64 1.79
CA GLY A 54 -6.67 -4.72 2.87
C GLY A 54 -8.07 -4.70 2.28
N THR A 55 -8.84 -5.73 2.55
CA THR A 55 -10.21 -5.84 2.03
C THR A 55 -11.22 -5.79 3.17
N VAL A 56 -12.36 -5.19 2.89
CA VAL A 56 -13.50 -5.13 3.80
C VAL A 56 -14.71 -5.61 3.02
N ASP A 57 -15.38 -6.64 3.52
CA ASP A 57 -16.53 -7.25 2.85
C ASP A 57 -16.22 -7.64 1.41
N GLY A 58 -15.01 -8.17 1.20
CA GLY A 58 -14.58 -8.66 -0.11
C GLY A 58 -14.16 -7.58 -1.09
N GLN A 59 -14.11 -6.32 -0.67
CA GLN A 59 -13.72 -5.22 -1.55
C GLN A 59 -12.40 -4.62 -1.11
N LEU A 60 -11.52 -4.35 -2.06
CA LEU A 60 -10.22 -3.76 -1.80
C LEU A 60 -10.40 -2.30 -1.38
N ARG A 61 -9.95 -1.98 -0.16
CA ARG A 61 -10.08 -0.63 0.41
C ARG A 61 -8.76 -0.01 0.78
N PHE A 62 -7.73 -0.84 1.03
CA PHE A 62 -6.42 -0.37 1.49
C PHE A 62 -5.33 -1.04 0.69
N TYR A 63 -4.25 -0.31 0.46
CA TYR A 63 -3.14 -0.86 -0.30
C TYR A 63 -1.83 -0.18 0.09
N ALA A 64 -0.75 -0.95 0.05
CA ALA A 64 0.60 -0.41 0.16
C ALA A 64 1.54 -1.29 -0.66
N ARG A 65 2.58 -0.66 -1.20
CA ARG A 65 3.60 -1.36 -1.98
C ARG A 65 4.87 -1.43 -1.15
N LEU A 66 5.41 -2.64 -0.98
CA LEU A 66 6.58 -2.88 -0.15
C LEU A 66 7.72 -3.38 -1.04
N PHE A 67 8.90 -2.78 -0.88
CA PHE A 67 10.08 -3.21 -1.62
C PHE A 67 11.12 -3.79 -0.68
N PRO A 68 11.83 -4.88 -1.12
CA PRO A 68 12.99 -5.37 -0.39
C PRO A 68 14.09 -4.31 -0.31
N PRO A 69 15.00 -4.43 0.66
CA PRO A 69 16.18 -3.57 0.68
C PRO A 69 16.97 -3.68 -0.62
N GLY A 70 17.46 -2.54 -1.10
CA GLY A 70 18.32 -2.50 -2.27
C GLY A 70 17.60 -2.37 -3.60
N ILE A 71 16.26 -2.33 -3.61
CA ILE A 71 15.52 -2.16 -4.86
C ILE A 71 15.27 -0.67 -5.12
N LYS A 72 14.50 -0.02 -4.27
CA LYS A 72 14.20 1.41 -4.44
C LYS A 72 15.10 2.28 -3.57
N TYR A 73 15.40 1.81 -2.38
CA TYR A 73 16.29 2.45 -1.43
C TYR A 73 17.21 1.38 -0.84
N PRO A 74 18.32 1.78 -0.20
CA PRO A 74 19.13 0.79 0.53
C PRO A 74 18.32 0.05 1.59
N GLN A 75 17.33 0.70 2.19
CA GLN A 75 16.45 0.09 3.17
C GLN A 75 15.26 -0.57 2.48
N ALA A 76 14.53 -1.42 3.22
CA ALA A 76 13.19 -1.83 2.83
C ALA A 76 12.33 -0.57 2.73
N SER A 77 11.32 -0.57 1.88
CA SER A 77 10.53 0.64 1.71
C SER A 77 9.04 0.36 1.58
N ILE A 78 8.24 1.35 2.00
CA ILE A 78 6.79 1.33 1.90
C ILE A 78 6.37 2.54 1.07
N GLY A 79 5.58 2.31 0.04
CA GLY A 79 5.09 3.39 -0.79
C GLY A 79 3.72 3.09 -1.34
N ARG A 80 3.17 4.03 -2.12
CA ARG A 80 1.82 3.90 -2.71
C ARG A 80 0.77 3.52 -1.66
N VAL A 81 0.84 4.14 -0.48
CA VAL A 81 -0.09 3.85 0.62
C VAL A 81 -1.43 4.51 0.32
N ILE A 82 -2.49 3.72 0.35
CA ILE A 82 -3.82 4.15 -0.07
C ILE A 82 -4.89 3.70 0.93
N SER A 83 -5.78 4.63 1.29
CA SER A 83 -7.10 4.30 1.81
C SER A 83 -8.11 4.76 0.77
N SER A 84 -9.04 3.90 0.39
CA SER A 84 -10.06 4.28 -0.58
C SER A 84 -10.95 5.36 0.02
N ASP A 85 -11.62 6.12 -0.86
CA ASP A 85 -12.53 7.16 -0.42
C ASP A 85 -13.60 6.62 0.53
N ALA A 86 -14.12 5.44 0.23
CA ALA A 86 -15.16 4.83 1.04
C ALA A 86 -14.70 4.47 2.45
N ALA A 87 -13.38 4.31 2.66
CA ALA A 87 -12.84 3.88 3.95
C ALA A 87 -12.19 5.00 4.74
N ARG A 88 -12.06 6.19 4.16
CA ARG A 88 -11.39 7.31 4.83
C ARG A 88 -12.21 7.83 5.99
N GLY A 89 -11.52 8.43 6.96
CA GLY A 89 -12.18 9.07 8.08
C GLY A 89 -12.64 8.15 9.18
N LYS A 90 -12.30 6.86 9.10
CA LYS A 90 -12.70 5.87 10.07
C LYS A 90 -11.56 5.39 10.96
N GLY A 91 -10.41 6.05 10.90
CA GLY A 91 -9.27 5.69 11.73
C GLY A 91 -8.50 4.47 11.26
N TYR A 92 -8.74 3.98 10.06
CA TYR A 92 -8.10 2.77 9.56
C TYR A 92 -6.67 3.03 9.06
N GLY A 93 -6.26 4.29 8.92
CA GLY A 93 -4.92 4.60 8.43
C GLY A 93 -3.83 4.03 9.30
N ARG A 94 -4.02 4.08 10.62
CA ARG A 94 -3.06 3.51 11.55
C ARG A 94 -2.96 1.99 11.38
N ALA A 95 -4.10 1.33 11.18
CA ALA A 95 -4.11 -0.11 10.95
C ALA A 95 -3.37 -0.47 9.67
N LEU A 96 -3.54 0.34 8.62
CA LEU A 96 -2.83 0.13 7.35
C LEU A 96 -1.32 0.26 7.54
N MET A 97 -0.86 1.31 8.21
CA MET A 97 0.57 1.50 8.44
C MET A 97 1.14 0.41 9.33
N ASN A 98 0.40 0.01 10.38
CA ASN A 98 0.85 -1.08 11.23
C ASN A 98 1.00 -2.38 10.44
N ALA A 99 0.04 -2.68 9.57
CA ALA A 99 0.12 -3.88 8.73
C ALA A 99 1.32 -3.81 7.78
N ALA A 100 1.57 -2.64 7.20
CA ALA A 100 2.71 -2.48 6.29
C ALA A 100 4.04 -2.67 7.02
N VAL A 101 4.19 -2.05 8.18
CA VAL A 101 5.43 -2.17 8.97
C VAL A 101 5.61 -3.60 9.44
N GLU A 102 4.56 -4.24 9.94
CA GLU A 102 4.64 -5.62 10.40
C GLU A 102 5.09 -6.57 9.30
N ASN A 103 4.55 -6.37 8.09
CA ASN A 103 4.93 -7.23 6.98
C ASN A 103 6.36 -6.98 6.53
N CYS A 104 6.84 -5.73 6.56
CA CYS A 104 8.24 -5.44 6.28
C CYS A 104 9.15 -6.11 7.30
N MET A 105 8.79 -6.07 8.57
CA MET A 105 9.59 -6.68 9.63
C MET A 105 9.61 -8.21 9.51
N ARG A 106 8.49 -8.78 9.08
CA ARG A 106 8.41 -10.23 8.87
C ARG A 106 9.26 -10.67 7.67
N LEU A 107 9.19 -9.90 6.58
CA LEU A 107 9.89 -10.25 5.34
C LEU A 107 11.39 -9.94 5.42
N TRP A 108 11.75 -8.83 6.06
CA TRP A 108 13.13 -8.37 6.12
C TRP A 108 13.49 -7.96 7.55
N PRO A 109 13.66 -8.96 8.45
CA PRO A 109 13.96 -8.66 9.85
C PRO A 109 15.26 -7.89 9.99
N ASP A 110 15.31 -7.03 11.01
CA ASP A 110 16.49 -6.24 11.36
C ASP A 110 16.93 -5.25 10.27
N LYS A 111 16.01 -4.85 9.39
CA LYS A 111 16.30 -3.85 8.36
C LYS A 111 15.51 -2.58 8.65
N ASP A 112 16.13 -1.45 8.37
CA ASP A 112 15.44 -0.18 8.46
C ASP A 112 14.39 -0.08 7.36
N ILE A 113 13.38 0.74 7.60
CA ILE A 113 12.26 0.91 6.67
C ILE A 113 12.18 2.39 6.26
N ALA A 114 12.24 2.64 4.96
CA ALA A 114 12.01 3.96 4.41
C ALA A 114 10.56 4.08 3.96
N ILE A 115 9.92 5.19 4.26
CA ILE A 115 8.53 5.42 3.87
C ILE A 115 8.50 6.52 2.83
N SER A 116 7.94 6.21 1.66
CA SER A 116 7.78 7.15 0.58
C SER A 116 6.32 7.55 0.50
N ALA A 117 6.03 8.84 0.70
CA ALA A 117 4.67 9.32 0.80
C ALA A 117 4.47 10.55 -0.08
N GLN A 118 3.24 10.78 -0.48
CA GLN A 118 2.89 12.03 -1.12
C GLN A 118 2.69 13.10 -0.06
N GLN A 119 2.86 14.35 -0.48
CA GLN A 119 2.86 15.48 0.44
C GLN A 119 1.66 15.49 1.36
N HIS A 120 0.49 15.25 0.84
CA HIS A 120 -0.74 15.32 1.61
C HIS A 120 -0.91 14.19 2.62
N LEU A 121 -0.01 13.20 2.61
CA LEU A 121 -0.04 12.08 3.54
C LEU A 121 1.01 12.19 4.64
N GLU A 122 1.85 13.21 4.61
CA GLU A 122 2.94 13.33 5.58
C GLU A 122 2.44 13.37 7.02
N ASP A 123 1.40 14.15 7.28
CA ASP A 123 0.85 14.25 8.63
C ASP A 123 0.34 12.91 9.13
N PHE A 124 -0.27 12.14 8.23
CA PHE A 124 -0.74 10.81 8.54
C PHE A 124 0.40 9.89 8.97
N TYR A 125 1.51 9.89 8.23
CA TYR A 125 2.65 9.04 8.56
C TYR A 125 3.27 9.44 9.89
N GLN A 126 3.32 10.72 10.18
CA GLN A 126 3.91 11.19 11.41
C GLN A 126 3.06 10.86 12.64
N SER A 127 1.78 10.56 12.44
CA SER A 127 0.89 10.23 13.53
C SER A 127 1.00 8.78 13.98
N VAL A 128 1.69 7.96 13.25
CA VAL A 128 1.91 6.55 13.59
C VAL A 128 3.37 6.29 13.89
#